data_2b44d813943e4461b1be1511ed8af193
#
_entry.id   2b44d813943e4461b1be1511ed8af193
#
_cell.length_a   1.000
_cell.length_b   1.000
_cell.length_c   1.000
_cell.angle_alpha   90.00
_cell.angle_beta   90.00
_cell.angle_gamma   90.00
#
_symmetry.space_group_name_H-M   'P 1'
#
loop_
_entity.id
_entity.type
_entity.pdbx_description
1 polymer ?
#
loop_
_entity_poly.entity_id
_entity_poly.type
_entity_poly.pdbx_seq_one_letter_code
_entity_poly.pdbx_strand_id
1 'polypeptide(L)'
;MENTKQERLLEIFLRGIRGNGLSVRGLADEYGVSTKSITRNINDLKAFLVEHREMTGNLDLRYNAQDSKYYLYTDEFLTSKELFALLEVLIGTRAFAKEELMKIINKLQQFTVREDRLKMKKIIRNEIYHYAERNTLESD
;
A
#
# COMPACT_ATOMS: atom_id res chain seq x y z
N MET A 1 -3.24 21.64 20.23
CA MET A 1 -2.63 22.49 19.20
C MET A 1 -3.40 22.33 17.90
N GLU A 2 -3.82 23.45 17.36
CA GLU A 2 -4.45 23.45 16.06
C GLU A 2 -3.37 23.31 14.98
N ASN A 3 -3.52 22.33 14.10
CA ASN A 3 -2.62 22.18 12.97
C ASN A 3 -2.88 23.27 11.94
N THR A 4 -1.79 23.85 11.43
CA THR A 4 -1.90 24.74 10.28
C THR A 4 -2.36 23.96 9.06
N LYS A 5 -2.80 24.69 8.01
CA LYS A 5 -3.18 24.08 6.74
C LYS A 5 -2.01 23.28 6.16
N GLN A 6 -0.80 23.82 6.23
CA GLN A 6 0.40 23.18 5.70
C GLN A 6 0.75 21.91 6.47
N GLU A 7 0.67 21.93 7.79
CA GLU A 7 0.91 20.75 8.62
C GLU A 7 -0.10 19.65 8.30
N ARG A 8 -1.36 20.02 8.13
CA ARG A 8 -2.42 19.08 7.78
C ARG A 8 -2.16 18.43 6.42
N LEU A 9 -1.76 19.21 5.42
CA LEU A 9 -1.39 18.71 4.09
C LEU A 9 -0.27 17.67 4.18
N LEU A 10 0.78 17.99 4.94
CA LEU A 10 1.91 17.09 5.11
C LEU A 10 1.52 15.81 5.84
N GLU A 11 0.70 15.92 6.88
CA GLU A 11 0.23 14.74 7.62
C GLU A 11 -0.61 13.82 6.73
N ILE A 12 -1.51 14.41 5.93
CA ILE A 12 -2.35 13.64 5.00
C ILE A 12 -1.47 12.93 3.96
N PHE A 13 -0.46 13.62 3.43
CA PHE A 13 0.49 13.04 2.48
C PHE A 13 1.27 11.87 3.09
N LEU A 14 1.76 12.05 4.32
CA LEU A 14 2.49 10.99 5.01
C LEU A 14 1.62 9.75 5.26
N ARG A 15 0.35 9.96 5.59
CA ARG A 15 -0.60 8.84 5.73
C ARG A 15 -0.77 8.11 4.41
N GLY A 16 -0.86 8.85 3.31
CA GLY A 16 -0.95 8.27 1.97
C GLY A 16 0.27 7.43 1.61
N ILE A 17 1.47 7.92 1.91
CA ILE A 17 2.72 7.19 1.66
C ILE A 17 2.76 5.89 2.44
N ARG A 18 2.23 5.87 3.66
CA ARG A 18 2.15 4.66 4.47
C ARG A 18 1.11 3.66 3.97
N GLY A 19 0.39 4.00 2.91
CA GLY A 19 -0.64 3.14 2.34
C GLY A 19 -1.99 3.24 3.03
N ASN A 20 -2.18 4.20 3.91
CA ASN A 20 -3.46 4.41 4.58
C ASN A 20 -4.47 5.01 3.61
N GLY A 21 -5.70 4.51 3.67
CA GLY A 21 -6.80 5.11 2.93
C GLY A 21 -7.18 6.47 3.52
N LEU A 22 -7.38 7.45 2.66
CA LEU A 22 -7.70 8.81 3.05
C LEU A 22 -9.21 9.03 2.90
N SER A 23 -9.93 9.00 4.03
CA SER A 23 -11.37 9.25 4.08
C SER A 23 -11.61 10.74 4.30
N VAL A 24 -12.31 11.39 3.36
CA VAL A 24 -12.63 12.81 3.49
C VAL A 24 -13.41 13.07 4.78
N ARG A 25 -14.45 12.27 5.03
CA ARG A 25 -15.26 12.43 6.24
C ARG A 25 -14.46 12.13 7.51
N GLY A 26 -13.70 11.05 7.51
CA GLY A 26 -12.88 10.67 8.67
C GLY A 26 -11.82 11.72 9.00
N LEU A 27 -11.15 12.26 8.00
CA LEU A 27 -10.15 13.31 8.18
C LEU A 27 -10.79 14.62 8.63
N ALA A 28 -11.95 14.97 8.08
CA ALA A 28 -12.68 16.16 8.50
C ALA A 28 -13.04 16.09 9.98
N ASP A 29 -13.52 14.94 10.44
CA ASP A 29 -13.84 14.71 11.85
C ASP A 29 -12.59 14.78 12.74
N GLU A 30 -11.51 14.14 12.32
CA GLU A 30 -10.26 14.10 13.07
C GLU A 30 -9.63 15.47 13.22
N TYR A 31 -9.61 16.27 12.15
CA TYR A 31 -9.03 17.62 12.18
C TYR A 31 -9.99 18.71 12.61
N GLY A 32 -11.26 18.39 12.80
CA GLY A 32 -12.25 19.37 13.17
C GLY A 32 -12.50 20.44 12.12
N VAL A 33 -12.44 20.05 10.85
CA VAL A 33 -12.67 20.96 9.72
C VAL A 33 -13.78 20.40 8.83
N SER A 34 -14.21 21.20 7.85
CA SER A 34 -15.28 20.78 6.93
C SER A 34 -14.75 19.75 5.92
N THR A 35 -15.66 18.97 5.36
CA THR A 35 -15.32 18.04 4.28
C THR A 35 -14.79 18.81 3.05
N LYS A 36 -15.27 20.02 2.81
CA LYS A 36 -14.74 20.89 1.74
C LYS A 36 -13.27 21.21 1.94
N SER A 37 -12.85 21.47 3.18
CA SER A 37 -11.45 21.74 3.49
C SER A 37 -10.58 20.53 3.19
N ILE A 38 -11.01 19.34 3.55
CA ILE A 38 -10.27 18.10 3.25
C ILE A 38 -10.24 17.84 1.74
N THR A 39 -11.35 18.04 1.05
CA THR A 39 -11.40 17.88 -0.41
C THR A 39 -10.42 18.83 -1.11
N ARG A 40 -10.31 20.07 -0.64
CA ARG A 40 -9.32 21.04 -1.13
C ARG A 40 -7.90 20.55 -0.88
N ASN A 41 -7.64 20.03 0.32
CA ASN A 41 -6.33 19.46 0.65
C ASN A 41 -5.94 18.33 -0.31
N ILE A 42 -6.87 17.42 -0.57
CA ILE A 42 -6.63 16.31 -1.50
C ILE A 42 -6.40 16.82 -2.92
N ASN A 43 -7.20 17.79 -3.37
CA ASN A 43 -7.01 18.38 -4.69
C ASN A 43 -5.69 19.13 -4.81
N ASP A 44 -5.28 19.84 -3.75
CA ASP A 44 -3.98 20.51 -3.70
C ASP A 44 -2.83 19.51 -3.79
N LEU A 45 -2.96 18.37 -3.11
CA LEU A 45 -1.96 17.30 -3.20
C LEU A 45 -1.90 16.70 -4.61
N LYS A 46 -3.06 16.45 -5.23
CA LYS A 46 -3.11 15.97 -6.61
C LYS A 46 -2.41 16.91 -7.57
N ALA A 47 -2.70 18.20 -7.45
CA ALA A 47 -2.07 19.23 -8.28
C ALA A 47 -0.57 19.28 -8.07
N PHE A 48 -0.13 19.21 -6.82
CA PHE A 48 1.30 19.19 -6.47
C PHE A 48 2.00 17.99 -7.11
N LEU A 49 1.41 16.80 -7.03
CA LEU A 49 2.00 15.59 -7.59
C LEU A 49 2.13 15.68 -9.11
N VAL A 50 1.14 16.26 -9.78
CA VAL A 50 1.20 16.46 -11.24
C VAL A 50 2.31 17.45 -11.62
N GLU A 51 2.42 18.55 -10.88
CA GLU A 51 3.40 19.59 -11.16
C GLU A 51 4.84 19.16 -10.87
N HIS A 52 5.03 18.22 -9.94
CA HIS A 52 6.34 17.80 -9.48
C HIS A 52 6.69 16.35 -9.83
N ARG A 53 6.22 15.89 -10.98
CA ARG A 53 6.46 14.51 -11.44
C ARG A 53 7.92 14.14 -11.54
N GLU A 54 8.79 15.08 -11.84
CA GLU A 54 10.23 14.85 -11.89
C GLU A 54 10.80 14.45 -10.54
N MET A 55 10.22 14.99 -9.44
CA MET A 55 10.62 14.66 -8.09
C MET A 55 9.91 13.45 -7.52
N THR A 56 8.60 13.34 -7.82
CA THR A 56 7.73 12.36 -7.18
C THR A 56 7.50 11.09 -8.01
N GLY A 57 8.02 11.07 -9.24
CA GLY A 57 7.75 9.98 -10.16
C GLY A 57 6.28 10.00 -10.60
N ASN A 58 5.68 8.84 -10.75
CA ASN A 58 4.29 8.72 -11.18
C ASN A 58 3.33 8.55 -10.00
N LEU A 59 3.60 9.25 -8.90
CA LEU A 59 2.68 9.26 -7.76
C LEU A 59 1.38 9.95 -8.13
N ASP A 60 0.27 9.32 -7.78
CA ASP A 60 -1.07 9.83 -8.03
C ASP A 60 -2.00 9.47 -6.89
N LEU A 61 -2.97 10.32 -6.61
CA LEU A 61 -4.02 10.02 -5.65
C LEU A 61 -5.27 9.58 -6.41
N ARG A 62 -5.75 8.39 -6.14
CA ARG A 62 -6.91 7.81 -6.80
C ARG A 62 -7.99 7.48 -5.79
N TYR A 63 -9.24 7.77 -6.18
CA TYR A 63 -10.40 7.48 -5.35
C TYR A 63 -10.87 6.05 -5.60
N ASN A 64 -11.08 5.31 -4.50
CA ASN A 64 -11.67 3.98 -4.55
C ASN A 64 -13.12 4.06 -4.12
N ALA A 65 -14.03 3.80 -5.06
CA ALA A 65 -15.46 3.87 -4.82
C ALA A 65 -15.97 2.77 -3.88
N GLN A 66 -15.26 1.66 -3.76
CA GLN A 66 -15.68 0.54 -2.91
C GLN A 66 -15.61 0.89 -1.42
N ASP A 67 -14.56 1.56 -1.00
CA ASP A 67 -14.39 1.96 0.41
C ASP A 67 -14.50 3.48 0.63
N SER A 68 -14.74 4.25 -0.42
CA SER A 68 -14.88 5.70 -0.38
C SER A 68 -13.66 6.42 0.18
N LYS A 69 -12.48 5.94 -0.20
CA LYS A 69 -11.21 6.52 0.25
C LYS A 69 -10.28 6.79 -0.92
N TYR A 70 -9.39 7.76 -0.72
CA TYR A 70 -8.29 8.00 -1.66
C TYR A 70 -7.07 7.20 -1.25
N TYR A 71 -6.33 6.72 -2.24
CA TYR A 71 -5.06 5.99 -2.03
C TYR A 71 -3.99 6.56 -2.93
N LEU A 72 -2.77 6.58 -2.42
CA LEU A 72 -1.59 6.93 -3.20
C LEU A 72 -1.23 5.74 -4.08
N TYR A 73 -1.04 5.99 -5.36
CA TYR A 73 -0.73 4.99 -6.37
C TYR A 73 0.53 5.40 -7.12
N THR A 74 1.37 4.44 -7.47
CA THR A 74 2.55 4.67 -8.31
C THR A 74 2.86 3.42 -9.12
N ASP A 75 3.36 3.65 -10.34
CA ASP A 75 3.85 2.56 -11.19
C ASP A 75 5.13 1.92 -10.66
N GLU A 76 5.78 2.58 -9.69
CA GLU A 76 6.98 2.03 -9.04
C GLU A 76 6.65 0.97 -8.00
N PHE A 77 5.39 0.89 -7.57
CA PHE A 77 4.94 -0.20 -6.70
C PHE A 77 4.85 -1.49 -7.52
N LEU A 78 5.17 -2.59 -6.87
CA LEU A 78 5.00 -3.90 -7.49
C LEU A 78 3.51 -4.13 -7.79
N THR A 79 3.25 -4.63 -8.99
CA THR A 79 1.90 -5.12 -9.31
C THR A 79 1.70 -6.47 -8.60
N SER A 80 0.44 -6.88 -8.44
CA SER A 80 0.12 -8.20 -7.88
C SER A 80 0.77 -9.31 -8.69
N LYS A 81 0.80 -9.16 -10.00
CA LYS A 81 1.41 -10.13 -10.93
C LYS A 81 2.92 -10.23 -10.70
N GLU A 82 3.59 -9.10 -10.55
CA GLU A 82 5.03 -9.06 -10.30
C GLU A 82 5.36 -9.66 -8.93
N LEU A 83 4.59 -9.31 -7.90
CA LEU A 83 4.79 -9.89 -6.57
C LEU A 83 4.57 -11.39 -6.60
N PHE A 84 3.54 -11.85 -7.30
CA PHE A 84 3.26 -13.29 -7.44
C PHE A 84 4.42 -14.03 -8.11
N ALA A 85 4.99 -13.44 -9.16
CA ALA A 85 6.15 -14.02 -9.85
C ALA A 85 7.36 -14.13 -8.92
N LEU A 86 7.63 -13.07 -8.13
CA LEU A 86 8.70 -13.09 -7.14
C LEU A 86 8.48 -14.16 -6.07
N LEU A 87 7.23 -14.29 -5.62
CA LEU A 87 6.83 -15.28 -4.63
C LEU A 87 7.11 -16.70 -5.13
N GLU A 88 6.76 -16.98 -6.38
CA GLU A 88 7.01 -18.29 -6.99
C GLU A 88 8.51 -18.61 -7.08
N VAL A 89 9.33 -17.62 -7.41
CA VAL A 89 10.79 -17.78 -7.44
C VAL A 89 11.32 -18.09 -6.03
N LEU A 90 10.89 -17.34 -5.03
CA LEU A 90 11.32 -17.52 -3.65
C LEU A 90 10.92 -18.90 -3.11
N ILE A 91 9.72 -19.33 -3.40
CA ILE A 91 9.22 -20.64 -3.01
C ILE A 91 9.97 -21.75 -3.77
N GLY A 92 10.18 -21.56 -5.05
CA GLY A 92 10.82 -22.55 -5.92
C GLY A 92 12.27 -22.83 -5.56
N THR A 93 13.00 -21.82 -5.09
CA THR A 93 14.41 -21.98 -4.70
C THR A 93 14.59 -22.78 -3.40
N ARG A 94 13.58 -22.74 -2.52
CA ARG A 94 13.62 -23.40 -1.21
C ARG A 94 14.83 -23.01 -0.36
N ALA A 95 15.37 -21.81 -0.63
CA ALA A 95 16.55 -21.31 0.05
C ALA A 95 16.26 -20.84 1.48
N PHE A 96 14.98 -20.58 1.78
CA PHE A 96 14.55 -19.98 3.04
C PHE A 96 13.67 -20.90 3.85
N ALA A 97 13.83 -20.87 5.17
CA ALA A 97 12.87 -21.47 6.08
C ALA A 97 11.53 -20.71 6.00
N LYS A 98 10.44 -21.37 6.35
CA LYS A 98 9.10 -20.79 6.29
C LYS A 98 9.00 -19.43 6.96
N GLU A 99 9.58 -19.29 8.16
CA GLU A 99 9.54 -18.06 8.93
C GLU A 99 10.30 -16.91 8.24
N GLU A 100 11.45 -17.22 7.67
CA GLU A 100 12.24 -16.25 6.91
C GLU A 100 11.52 -15.83 5.65
N LEU A 101 10.93 -16.80 4.95
CA LEU A 101 10.16 -16.55 3.74
C LEU A 101 8.98 -15.63 4.04
N MET A 102 8.27 -15.87 5.12
CA MET A 102 7.12 -15.02 5.52
C MET A 102 7.54 -13.59 5.79
N LYS A 103 8.67 -13.38 6.45
CA LYS A 103 9.20 -12.04 6.72
C LYS A 103 9.51 -11.29 5.42
N ILE A 104 10.15 -11.98 4.48
CA ILE A 104 10.49 -11.38 3.17
C ILE A 104 9.21 -11.02 2.40
N ILE A 105 8.26 -11.93 2.35
CA ILE A 105 6.99 -11.72 1.64
C ILE A 105 6.20 -10.57 2.25
N ASN A 106 6.13 -10.49 3.57
CA ASN A 106 5.44 -9.39 4.26
C ASN A 106 6.08 -8.04 3.94
N LYS A 107 7.40 -7.98 3.82
CA LYS A 107 8.10 -6.76 3.42
C LYS A 107 7.80 -6.41 1.96
N LEU A 108 7.80 -7.40 1.07
CA LEU A 108 7.53 -7.18 -0.34
C LEU A 108 6.09 -6.70 -0.59
N GLN A 109 5.14 -7.16 0.22
CA GLN A 109 3.75 -6.72 0.11
C GLN A 109 3.59 -5.20 0.31
N GLN A 110 4.47 -4.58 1.07
CA GLN A 110 4.43 -3.14 1.30
C GLN A 110 4.72 -2.34 0.03
N PHE A 111 5.32 -2.96 -0.97
CA PHE A 111 5.62 -2.34 -2.26
C PHE A 111 4.52 -2.56 -3.30
N THR A 112 3.40 -3.17 -2.90
CA THR A 112 2.24 -3.36 -3.76
C THR A 112 1.19 -2.30 -3.49
N VAL A 113 0.32 -2.07 -4.46
CA VAL A 113 -0.85 -1.22 -4.29
C VAL A 113 -1.74 -1.83 -3.22
N ARG A 114 -2.21 -1.00 -2.27
CA ARG A 114 -2.98 -1.50 -1.12
C ARG A 114 -4.22 -2.30 -1.49
N GLU A 115 -4.90 -1.93 -2.56
CA GLU A 115 -6.09 -2.64 -3.04
C GLU A 115 -5.79 -4.12 -3.31
N ASP A 116 -4.59 -4.39 -3.80
CA ASP A 116 -4.15 -5.73 -4.14
C ASP A 116 -3.67 -6.51 -2.93
N ARG A 117 -3.29 -5.83 -1.84
CA ARG A 117 -2.73 -6.49 -0.65
C ARG A 117 -3.67 -7.50 -0.02
N LEU A 118 -4.96 -7.18 0.03
CA LEU A 118 -5.95 -8.08 0.62
C LEU A 118 -6.14 -9.34 -0.21
N LYS A 119 -6.16 -9.21 -1.53
CA LYS A 119 -6.22 -10.34 -2.45
C LYS A 119 -4.96 -11.18 -2.37
N MET A 120 -3.81 -10.53 -2.30
CA MET A 120 -2.52 -11.19 -2.22
C MET A 120 -2.34 -11.95 -0.92
N LYS A 121 -2.87 -11.45 0.19
CA LYS A 121 -2.78 -12.14 1.49
C LYS A 121 -3.36 -13.56 1.43
N LYS A 122 -4.48 -13.73 0.76
CA LYS A 122 -5.10 -15.06 0.62
C LYS A 122 -4.24 -15.99 -0.23
N ILE A 123 -3.74 -15.50 -1.35
CA ILE A 123 -2.90 -16.26 -2.26
C ILE A 123 -1.59 -16.67 -1.58
N ILE A 124 -0.95 -15.72 -0.90
CA ILE A 124 0.30 -15.95 -0.17
C ILE A 124 0.10 -16.97 0.95
N ARG A 125 -1.00 -16.85 1.69
CA ARG A 125 -1.31 -17.79 2.78
C ARG A 125 -1.42 -19.23 2.25
N ASN A 126 -2.09 -19.42 1.12
CA ASN A 126 -2.20 -20.71 0.46
C ASN A 126 -0.83 -21.24 0.02
N GLU A 127 -0.04 -20.41 -0.64
CA GLU A 127 1.28 -20.81 -1.14
C GLU A 127 2.23 -21.17 -0.01
N ILE A 128 2.19 -20.42 1.09
CA ILE A 128 3.03 -20.70 2.26
C ILE A 128 2.59 -21.98 2.96
N TYR A 129 1.30 -22.24 3.01
CA TYR A 129 0.79 -23.50 3.56
C TYR A 129 1.35 -24.68 2.78
N HIS A 130 1.29 -24.64 1.46
CA HIS A 130 1.83 -25.68 0.59
C HIS A 130 3.35 -25.77 0.67
N TYR A 131 4.04 -24.67 0.84
CA TYR A 131 5.49 -24.61 1.03
C TYR A 131 5.90 -25.36 2.30
N ALA A 132 5.24 -25.11 3.41
CA ALA A 132 5.50 -25.77 4.68
C ALA A 132 5.26 -27.28 4.58
N GLU A 133 4.19 -27.68 3.92
CA GLU A 133 3.85 -29.08 3.71
C GLU A 133 4.90 -29.80 2.86
N ARG A 134 5.34 -29.20 1.76
CA ARG A 134 6.41 -29.74 0.91
C ARG A 134 7.72 -29.89 1.64
N ASN A 135 8.10 -28.90 2.43
CA ASN A 135 9.34 -28.96 3.22
C ASN A 135 9.32 -30.07 4.27
N THR A 136 8.18 -30.30 4.88
CA THR A 136 8.00 -31.37 5.85
C THR A 136 8.16 -32.74 5.18
N LEU A 137 7.62 -32.90 3.99
CA LEU A 137 7.73 -34.15 3.22
C LEU A 137 9.13 -34.40 2.70
N GLU A 138 9.92 -33.38 2.44
CA GLU A 138 11.27 -33.51 1.89
C GLU A 138 12.35 -33.65 2.96
N SER A 139 12.07 -33.33 4.21
CA SER A 139 13.00 -33.46 5.30
C SER A 139 13.13 -34.92 5.83
N ASP A 140 12.31 -35.81 5.31
CA ASP A 140 12.39 -37.22 5.55
C ASP A 140 13.27 -37.90 4.46
#